data_268a5ffbb225c8074d2c7293c5118ef1
#
_entry.id   268a5ffbb225c8074d2c7293c5118ef1
#
_cell.length_a   1.000
_cell.length_b   1.000
_cell.length_c   1.000
_cell.angle_alpha   90.00
_cell.angle_beta   90.00
_cell.angle_gamma   90.00
#
_symmetry.space_group_name_H-M   'P 1'
#
loop_
_entity.id
_entity.type
_entity.pdbx_description
1 polymer ?
#
loop_
_entity_poly.entity_id
_entity_poly.type
_entity_poly.pdbx_seq_one_letter_code
_entity_poly.pdbx_strand_id
1 'polypeptide(L)'
;ERMYMAIQRVLAKDYGSCVLIGTDVPEIKQADLDYAFRLLDVHDIVLGPTQDGGYYLVGMKKPVREVFEKQTYSHASVLENTAKAAFEAGYTVGFARTLHDIDEKEDISKFRNRMRKTLELQKSETGRYLLKKQKISIIVPIYNEESTIKSLQKQLIPLLDKCEILFVDGGSKDRTLSMIDSRFRVLHSEKGRANQMNLGAKESSGDILFFLHSDSELPKHPLAEIRYVMKDHLAGCFGIAFHSKHFFMWTCRVISNHRIK
;
A
#
# COMPACT_ATOMS: atom_id res chain seq x y z
N GLU A 1 -7.41 27.05 -11.45
CA GLU A 1 -7.76 28.18 -10.56
C GLU A 1 -7.21 28.00 -9.13
N ARG A 2 -7.29 26.81 -8.49
CA ARG A 2 -6.79 26.58 -7.12
C ARG A 2 -5.29 26.85 -6.96
N MET A 3 -4.46 26.41 -7.91
CA MET A 3 -3.01 26.64 -7.87
C MET A 3 -2.68 28.13 -7.97
N TYR A 4 -3.31 28.86 -8.91
CA TYR A 4 -3.16 30.30 -9.04
C TYR A 4 -3.50 31.04 -7.73
N MET A 5 -4.66 30.72 -7.15
CA MET A 5 -5.10 31.33 -5.87
C MET A 5 -4.15 31.04 -4.71
N ALA A 6 -3.56 29.85 -4.67
CA ALA A 6 -2.59 29.50 -3.63
C ALA A 6 -1.32 30.35 -3.77
N ILE A 7 -0.75 30.45 -4.97
CA ILE A 7 0.42 31.27 -5.25
C ILE A 7 0.15 32.76 -4.97
N GLN A 8 -0.98 33.26 -5.45
CA GLN A 8 -1.37 34.67 -5.23
C GLN A 8 -1.46 34.99 -3.72
N ARG A 9 -2.05 34.10 -2.92
CA ARG A 9 -2.15 34.30 -1.45
C ARG A 9 -0.79 34.33 -0.75
N VAL A 10 0.17 33.54 -1.23
CA VAL A 10 1.52 33.54 -0.66
C VAL A 10 2.24 34.83 -1.04
N LEU A 11 2.24 35.19 -2.34
CA LEU A 11 2.93 36.40 -2.81
C LEU A 11 2.31 37.69 -2.25
N ALA A 12 1.02 37.70 -1.95
CA ALA A 12 0.37 38.83 -1.26
C ALA A 12 0.86 39.08 0.17
N LYS A 13 1.70 38.19 0.74
CA LYS A 13 2.34 38.34 2.05
C LYS A 13 3.79 38.81 1.95
N ASP A 14 4.14 39.51 0.88
CA ASP A 14 5.47 40.09 0.62
C ASP A 14 6.61 39.05 0.47
N TYR A 15 6.29 37.79 0.14
CA TYR A 15 7.30 36.86 -0.30
C TYR A 15 7.75 37.18 -1.74
N GLY A 16 9.07 37.19 -1.97
CA GLY A 16 9.66 37.51 -3.29
C GLY A 16 9.41 36.46 -4.37
N SER A 17 9.12 35.23 -3.98
CA SER A 17 8.79 34.12 -4.88
C SER A 17 8.00 33.03 -4.15
N CYS A 18 7.30 32.21 -4.93
CA CYS A 18 6.51 31.09 -4.40
C CYS A 18 6.73 29.89 -5.32
N VAL A 19 6.91 28.73 -4.69
CA VAL A 19 6.96 27.43 -5.37
C VAL A 19 5.85 26.55 -4.80
N LEU A 20 5.00 26.05 -5.66
CA LEU A 20 3.95 25.07 -5.36
C LEU A 20 4.39 23.70 -5.87
N ILE A 21 4.24 22.66 -5.04
CA ILE A 21 4.62 21.28 -5.37
C ILE A 21 3.45 20.32 -5.23
N GLY A 22 3.42 19.27 -6.05
CA GLY A 22 2.59 18.09 -5.87
C GLY A 22 3.08 17.25 -4.68
N THR A 23 2.20 16.47 -4.10
CA THR A 23 2.49 15.58 -2.96
C THR A 23 2.69 14.12 -3.36
N ASP A 24 2.54 13.82 -4.62
CA ASP A 24 2.58 12.52 -5.30
C ASP A 24 3.96 12.16 -5.87
N VAL A 25 4.98 12.97 -5.59
CA VAL A 25 6.36 12.79 -6.06
C VAL A 25 7.30 12.45 -4.90
N PRO A 26 7.41 11.18 -4.51
CA PRO A 26 8.19 10.76 -3.33
C PRO A 26 9.70 10.90 -3.51
N GLU A 27 10.18 11.22 -4.69
CA GLU A 27 11.61 11.39 -5.02
C GLU A 27 12.11 12.84 -4.88
N ILE A 28 11.22 13.78 -4.57
CA ILE A 28 11.59 15.19 -4.39
C ILE A 28 12.53 15.36 -3.19
N LYS A 29 13.55 16.18 -3.35
CA LYS A 29 14.57 16.49 -2.33
C LYS A 29 14.64 17.99 -2.09
N GLN A 30 15.19 18.37 -0.94
CA GLN A 30 15.46 19.77 -0.64
C GLN A 30 16.28 20.45 -1.76
N ALA A 31 17.28 19.75 -2.31
CA ALA A 31 18.12 20.26 -3.39
C ALA A 31 17.31 20.61 -4.68
N ASP A 32 16.21 19.93 -4.94
CA ASP A 32 15.33 20.21 -6.07
C ASP A 32 14.58 21.53 -5.85
N LEU A 33 14.13 21.78 -4.60
CA LEU A 33 13.50 23.05 -4.22
C LEU A 33 14.49 24.21 -4.26
N ASP A 34 15.69 24.00 -3.70
CA ASP A 34 16.75 25.02 -3.74
C ASP A 34 17.15 25.37 -5.19
N TYR A 35 17.15 24.36 -6.08
CA TYR A 35 17.40 24.57 -7.49
C TYR A 35 16.26 25.34 -8.16
N ALA A 36 15.02 25.04 -7.85
CA ALA A 36 13.87 25.76 -8.38
C ALA A 36 13.91 27.26 -7.95
N PHE A 37 14.26 27.56 -6.70
CA PHE A 37 14.42 28.95 -6.25
C PHE A 37 15.57 29.66 -6.96
N ARG A 38 16.71 28.99 -7.17
CA ARG A 38 17.83 29.59 -7.97
C ARG A 38 17.43 29.86 -9.43
N LEU A 39 16.61 29.00 -10.03
CA LEU A 39 16.06 29.25 -11.36
C LEU A 39 15.14 30.48 -11.38
N LEU A 40 14.40 30.74 -10.31
CA LEU A 40 13.58 31.94 -10.16
C LEU A 40 14.41 33.23 -10.06
N ASP A 41 15.72 33.18 -9.73
CA ASP A 41 16.58 34.37 -9.78
C ASP A 41 16.70 34.91 -11.22
N VAL A 42 16.72 34.02 -12.22
CA VAL A 42 16.98 34.35 -13.63
C VAL A 42 15.77 34.13 -14.56
N HIS A 43 14.73 33.46 -14.11
CA HIS A 43 13.48 33.23 -14.84
C HIS A 43 12.28 33.76 -14.08
N ASP A 44 11.20 34.06 -14.81
CA ASP A 44 9.93 34.53 -14.23
C ASP A 44 9.12 33.36 -13.63
N ILE A 45 9.16 32.22 -14.34
CA ILE A 45 8.43 30.99 -14.00
C ILE A 45 9.39 29.82 -14.01
N VAL A 46 9.17 28.87 -13.11
CA VAL A 46 9.87 27.59 -13.07
C VAL A 46 8.87 26.45 -13.08
N LEU A 47 9.10 25.46 -13.93
CA LEU A 47 8.32 24.23 -14.02
C LEU A 47 9.22 23.03 -13.67
N GLY A 48 8.73 22.10 -12.85
CA GLY A 48 9.37 20.82 -12.58
C GLY A 48 8.64 19.70 -13.31
N PRO A 49 9.17 19.19 -14.44
CA PRO A 49 8.49 18.21 -15.27
C PRO A 49 8.26 16.87 -14.59
N THR A 50 7.16 16.18 -14.93
CA THR A 50 6.96 14.75 -14.70
C THR A 50 7.16 13.96 -15.99
N GLN A 51 7.37 12.64 -15.88
CA GLN A 51 7.63 11.81 -17.06
C GLN A 51 6.40 11.57 -17.94
N ASP A 52 5.23 11.73 -17.39
CA ASP A 52 3.94 11.59 -18.08
C ASP A 52 3.56 12.82 -18.93
N GLY A 53 4.38 13.90 -18.87
CA GLY A 53 4.16 15.15 -19.59
C GLY A 53 3.41 16.21 -18.78
N GLY A 54 3.22 15.98 -17.48
CA GLY A 54 2.77 16.95 -16.49
C GLY A 54 3.92 17.73 -15.84
N TYR A 55 3.62 18.34 -14.72
CA TYR A 55 4.63 18.96 -13.85
C TYR A 55 4.27 18.79 -12.37
N TYR A 56 5.27 18.45 -11.56
CA TYR A 56 5.14 18.31 -10.11
C TYR A 56 5.40 19.62 -9.36
N LEU A 57 5.98 20.61 -10.04
CA LEU A 57 6.39 21.88 -9.44
C LEU A 57 6.07 23.02 -10.37
N VAL A 58 5.50 24.09 -9.83
CA VAL A 58 5.37 25.39 -10.49
C VAL A 58 5.79 26.50 -9.54
N GLY A 59 6.74 27.33 -9.94
CA GLY A 59 7.22 28.47 -9.18
C GLY A 59 7.14 29.76 -9.97
N MET A 60 6.92 30.89 -9.27
CA MET A 60 6.89 32.21 -9.90
C MET A 60 7.15 33.35 -8.89
N LYS A 61 7.60 34.50 -9.41
CA LYS A 61 7.83 35.75 -8.65
C LYS A 61 6.59 36.65 -8.62
N LYS A 62 5.72 36.53 -9.60
CA LYS A 62 4.45 37.26 -9.70
C LYS A 62 3.34 36.27 -10.08
N PRO A 63 2.10 36.49 -9.62
CA PRO A 63 1.00 35.62 -10.02
C PRO A 63 0.74 35.79 -11.54
N VAL A 64 1.03 34.75 -12.35
CA VAL A 64 0.81 34.68 -13.77
C VAL A 64 -0.39 33.80 -14.02
N ARG A 65 -1.51 34.40 -14.39
CA ARG A 65 -2.80 33.71 -14.53
C ARG A 65 -2.86 32.88 -15.81
N GLU A 66 -2.20 33.35 -16.86
CA GLU A 66 -2.18 32.79 -18.19
C GLU A 66 -1.71 31.33 -18.23
N VAL A 67 -0.77 30.96 -17.33
CA VAL A 67 -0.26 29.56 -17.24
C VAL A 67 -1.27 28.59 -16.70
N PHE A 68 -2.35 29.05 -16.05
CA PHE A 68 -3.39 28.23 -15.45
C PHE A 68 -4.73 28.31 -16.20
N GLU A 69 -4.88 29.29 -17.09
CA GLU A 69 -6.11 29.47 -17.85
C GLU A 69 -6.16 28.54 -19.07
N LYS A 70 -7.36 28.07 -19.39
CA LYS A 70 -7.63 27.21 -20.55
C LYS A 70 -6.81 25.90 -20.56
N GLN A 71 -6.24 25.51 -19.41
CA GLN A 71 -5.52 24.26 -19.29
C GLN A 71 -6.50 23.10 -19.09
N THR A 72 -6.37 22.10 -19.92
CA THR A 72 -6.96 20.77 -19.67
C THR A 72 -5.86 19.94 -18.99
N TYR A 73 -6.15 19.45 -17.80
CA TYR A 73 -5.19 18.63 -17.04
C TYR A 73 -5.37 17.13 -17.34
N SER A 74 -4.45 16.31 -16.89
CA SER A 74 -4.45 14.84 -17.05
C SER A 74 -4.23 14.37 -18.49
N HIS A 75 -3.29 15.01 -19.19
CA HIS A 75 -2.79 14.54 -20.49
C HIS A 75 -1.32 14.94 -20.70
N ALA A 76 -0.63 14.21 -21.59
CA ALA A 76 0.82 14.31 -21.78
C ALA A 76 1.36 15.67 -22.29
N SER A 77 0.51 16.63 -22.64
CA SER A 77 0.92 17.94 -23.16
C SER A 77 0.72 19.08 -22.16
N VAL A 78 0.41 18.79 -20.88
CA VAL A 78 0.14 19.84 -19.87
C VAL A 78 1.37 20.73 -19.68
N LEU A 79 2.56 20.13 -19.54
CA LEU A 79 3.81 20.87 -19.40
C LEU A 79 4.08 21.78 -20.59
N GLU A 80 3.96 21.25 -21.81
CA GLU A 80 4.21 21.99 -23.06
C GLU A 80 3.23 23.15 -23.21
N ASN A 81 1.93 22.90 -22.99
CA ASN A 81 0.90 23.92 -23.07
C ASN A 81 1.11 25.03 -22.04
N THR A 82 1.50 24.67 -20.80
CA THR A 82 1.77 25.63 -19.73
C THR A 82 3.00 26.50 -20.06
N ALA A 83 4.08 25.88 -20.54
CA ALA A 83 5.28 26.61 -20.96
C ALA A 83 4.98 27.53 -22.14
N LYS A 84 4.23 27.05 -23.13
CA LYS A 84 3.81 27.84 -24.29
C LYS A 84 2.97 29.06 -23.87
N ALA A 85 1.98 28.88 -23.00
CA ALA A 85 1.16 29.97 -22.48
C ALA A 85 2.02 31.02 -21.76
N ALA A 86 3.03 30.62 -21.01
CA ALA A 86 3.97 31.51 -20.36
C ALA A 86 4.79 32.32 -21.37
N PHE A 87 5.35 31.66 -22.41
CA PHE A 87 6.10 32.33 -23.47
C PHE A 87 5.24 33.32 -24.30
N GLU A 88 4.02 32.93 -24.64
CA GLU A 88 3.08 33.80 -25.37
C GLU A 88 2.70 35.04 -24.55
N ALA A 89 2.68 34.91 -23.20
CA ALA A 89 2.47 36.02 -22.28
C ALA A 89 3.74 36.87 -22.01
N GLY A 90 4.87 36.54 -22.65
CA GLY A 90 6.13 37.29 -22.54
C GLY A 90 6.99 36.91 -21.31
N TYR A 91 6.73 35.79 -20.64
CA TYR A 91 7.50 35.34 -19.49
C TYR A 91 8.58 34.32 -19.87
N THR A 92 9.69 34.38 -19.15
CA THR A 92 10.78 33.40 -19.28
C THR A 92 10.50 32.18 -18.37
N VAL A 93 10.77 30.96 -18.87
CA VAL A 93 10.51 29.69 -18.16
C VAL A 93 11.81 28.92 -17.97
N GLY A 94 12.12 28.60 -16.71
CA GLY A 94 13.16 27.66 -16.32
C GLY A 94 12.58 26.28 -16.03
N PHE A 95 13.37 25.22 -16.26
CA PHE A 95 12.95 23.85 -15.99
C PHE A 95 13.81 23.23 -14.89
N ALA A 96 13.17 22.74 -13.84
CA ALA A 96 13.80 21.94 -12.80
C ALA A 96 14.01 20.49 -13.30
N ARG A 97 14.57 19.65 -12.44
CA ARG A 97 14.82 18.24 -12.74
C ARG A 97 13.49 17.48 -12.97
N THR A 98 13.44 16.64 -14.00
CA THR A 98 12.30 15.76 -14.24
C THR A 98 12.24 14.69 -13.17
N LEU A 99 11.07 14.49 -12.56
CA LEU A 99 10.80 13.46 -11.55
C LEU A 99 9.66 12.53 -11.99
N HIS A 100 9.36 11.55 -11.13
CA HIS A 100 8.29 10.60 -11.35
C HIS A 100 7.22 10.83 -10.28
N ASP A 101 6.01 10.99 -10.71
CA ASP A 101 4.80 10.96 -9.90
C ASP A 101 4.29 9.53 -9.69
N ILE A 102 3.38 9.37 -8.76
CA ILE A 102 2.70 8.10 -8.47
C ILE A 102 1.20 8.37 -8.53
N ASP A 103 0.62 8.17 -9.71
CA ASP A 103 -0.79 8.34 -9.96
C ASP A 103 -1.54 7.00 -10.01
N GLU A 104 -0.88 5.97 -10.53
CA GLU A 104 -1.48 4.67 -10.75
C GLU A 104 -0.71 3.53 -10.04
N LYS A 105 -1.34 2.35 -9.97
CA LYS A 105 -0.76 1.16 -9.35
C LYS A 105 0.56 0.73 -10.01
N GLU A 106 0.67 0.92 -11.31
CA GLU A 106 1.85 0.63 -12.12
C GLU A 106 3.04 1.49 -11.70
N ASP A 107 2.83 2.74 -11.30
CA ASP A 107 3.90 3.66 -10.88
C ASP A 107 4.50 3.24 -9.55
N ILE A 108 3.70 2.65 -8.65
CA ILE A 108 4.20 2.01 -7.43
C ILE A 108 5.18 0.88 -7.77
N SER A 109 4.89 0.08 -8.80
CA SER A 109 5.77 -1.00 -9.24
C SER A 109 7.08 -0.47 -9.84
N LYS A 110 7.00 0.60 -10.63
CA LYS A 110 8.17 1.32 -11.17
C LYS A 110 9.00 1.94 -10.03
N PHE A 111 8.34 2.57 -9.05
CA PHE A 111 9.01 3.14 -7.88
C PHE A 111 9.72 2.06 -7.04
N ARG A 112 9.09 0.91 -6.78
CA ARG A 112 9.73 -0.23 -6.10
C ARG A 112 11.00 -0.72 -6.83
N ASN A 113 11.00 -0.70 -8.15
CA ASN A 113 12.17 -1.08 -8.94
C ASN A 113 13.31 -0.04 -8.81
N ARG A 114 12.99 1.26 -8.76
CA ARG A 114 13.98 2.32 -8.49
C ARG A 114 14.53 2.23 -7.08
N MET A 115 13.66 1.97 -6.08
CA MET A 115 14.07 1.76 -4.68
C MET A 115 15.11 0.65 -4.51
N ARG A 116 15.03 -0.45 -5.29
CA ARG A 116 16.00 -1.56 -5.21
C ARG A 116 17.43 -1.10 -5.54
N LYS A 117 17.56 -0.04 -6.33
CA LYS A 117 18.85 0.50 -6.81
C LYS A 117 19.32 1.72 -6.01
N THR A 118 18.46 2.30 -5.17
CA THR A 118 18.73 3.59 -4.52
C THR A 118 18.39 3.54 -3.03
N LEU A 119 19.43 3.53 -2.18
CA LEU A 119 19.28 3.45 -0.71
C LEU A 119 18.50 4.65 -0.15
N GLU A 120 18.63 5.83 -0.73
CA GLU A 120 17.91 7.02 -0.29
C GLU A 120 16.39 6.86 -0.44
N LEU A 121 15.92 6.26 -1.55
CA LEU A 121 14.51 6.00 -1.76
C LEU A 121 13.96 4.98 -0.76
N GLN A 122 14.77 3.99 -0.35
CA GLN A 122 14.38 3.04 0.69
C GLN A 122 14.20 3.72 2.06
N LYS A 123 14.94 4.79 2.32
CA LYS A 123 14.88 5.58 3.56
C LYS A 123 13.79 6.67 3.54
N SER A 124 13.22 6.99 2.39
CA SER A 124 12.09 7.91 2.29
C SER A 124 10.87 7.37 3.03
N GLU A 125 9.93 8.22 3.42
CA GLU A 125 8.70 7.79 4.09
C GLU A 125 7.90 6.81 3.23
N THR A 126 7.74 7.11 1.94
CA THR A 126 7.09 6.21 0.97
C THR A 126 7.85 4.89 0.84
N GLY A 127 9.20 4.94 0.79
CA GLY A 127 10.04 3.75 0.75
C GLY A 127 9.89 2.88 1.99
N ARG A 128 9.93 3.46 3.18
CA ARG A 128 9.70 2.76 4.46
C ARG A 128 8.33 2.13 4.50
N TYR A 129 7.29 2.85 4.06
CA TYR A 129 5.93 2.33 3.99
C TYR A 129 5.83 1.11 3.07
N LEU A 130 6.41 1.19 1.86
CA LEU A 130 6.39 0.11 0.87
C LEU A 130 7.29 -1.08 1.25
N LEU A 131 8.32 -0.87 2.08
CA LEU A 131 9.21 -1.92 2.61
C LEU A 131 8.69 -2.52 3.91
N LYS A 132 7.73 -1.88 4.57
CA LYS A 132 7.13 -2.41 5.80
C LYS A 132 6.59 -3.81 5.50
N LYS A 133 7.14 -4.82 6.20
CA LYS A 133 6.58 -6.16 6.14
C LYS A 133 5.17 -6.10 6.68
N GLN A 134 4.20 -6.44 5.85
CA GLN A 134 2.82 -6.56 6.27
C GLN A 134 2.74 -7.59 7.41
N LYS A 135 2.16 -7.16 8.52
CA LYS A 135 1.86 -8.06 9.64
C LYS A 135 0.72 -8.98 9.24
N ILE A 136 0.82 -10.24 9.60
CA ILE A 136 -0.24 -11.23 9.38
C ILE A 136 -0.82 -11.58 10.74
N SER A 137 -2.16 -11.59 10.84
CA SER A 137 -2.87 -12.18 11.96
C SER A 137 -3.57 -13.45 11.48
N ILE A 138 -3.24 -14.58 12.09
CA ILE A 138 -3.91 -15.87 11.87
C ILE A 138 -5.05 -15.97 12.89
N ILE A 139 -6.27 -16.07 12.41
CA ILE A 139 -7.49 -16.16 13.20
C ILE A 139 -8.02 -17.58 13.07
N VAL A 140 -8.12 -18.29 14.19
CA VAL A 140 -8.54 -19.68 14.25
C VAL A 140 -9.83 -19.78 15.05
N PRO A 141 -11.00 -19.86 14.41
CA PRO A 141 -12.24 -20.14 15.10
C PRO A 141 -12.24 -21.59 15.58
N ILE A 142 -12.54 -21.81 16.86
CA ILE A 142 -12.57 -23.14 17.51
C ILE A 142 -13.88 -23.36 18.26
N TYR A 143 -14.38 -24.58 18.20
CA TYR A 143 -15.52 -25.03 19.00
C TYR A 143 -15.51 -26.54 19.13
N ASN A 144 -15.17 -27.08 20.33
CA ASN A 144 -15.04 -28.51 20.62
C ASN A 144 -14.04 -29.23 19.68
N GLU A 145 -12.80 -28.76 19.68
CA GLU A 145 -11.72 -29.19 18.78
C GLU A 145 -10.62 -30.01 19.53
N GLU A 146 -10.96 -30.70 20.60
CA GLU A 146 -9.96 -31.43 21.41
C GLU A 146 -9.17 -32.47 20.60
N SER A 147 -9.72 -32.99 19.51
CA SER A 147 -9.05 -33.98 18.66
C SER A 147 -8.03 -33.36 17.70
N THR A 148 -8.21 -32.10 17.26
CA THR A 148 -7.41 -31.45 16.22
C THR A 148 -6.46 -30.39 16.77
N ILE A 149 -6.82 -29.76 17.90
CA ILE A 149 -6.12 -28.60 18.44
C ILE A 149 -4.62 -28.81 18.68
N LYS A 150 -4.20 -30.01 19.16
CA LYS A 150 -2.78 -30.29 19.36
C LYS A 150 -1.97 -30.34 18.07
N SER A 151 -2.55 -30.93 17.02
CA SER A 151 -1.90 -31.04 15.71
C SER A 151 -1.73 -29.64 15.09
N LEU A 152 -2.77 -28.81 15.19
CA LEU A 152 -2.74 -27.43 14.68
C LEU A 152 -1.68 -26.60 15.43
N GLN A 153 -1.64 -26.65 16.75
CA GLN A 153 -0.66 -25.91 17.53
C GLN A 153 0.79 -26.25 17.15
N LYS A 154 1.10 -27.52 16.85
CA LYS A 154 2.44 -27.91 16.37
C LYS A 154 2.85 -27.19 15.11
N GLN A 155 1.90 -26.87 14.22
CA GLN A 155 2.16 -26.12 13.00
C GLN A 155 2.27 -24.60 13.26
N LEU A 156 1.56 -24.09 14.26
CA LEU A 156 1.49 -22.66 14.57
C LEU A 156 2.63 -22.18 15.49
N ILE A 157 3.13 -23.01 16.39
CA ILE A 157 4.22 -22.68 17.33
C ILE A 157 5.44 -22.07 16.60
N PRO A 158 5.94 -22.60 15.46
CA PRO A 158 7.08 -22.01 14.74
C PRO A 158 6.79 -20.65 14.11
N LEU A 159 5.54 -20.19 14.14
CA LEU A 159 5.09 -18.93 13.57
C LEU A 159 4.86 -17.83 14.59
N LEU A 160 4.89 -18.12 15.91
CA LEU A 160 4.58 -17.18 17.00
C LEU A 160 5.42 -15.89 16.95
N ASP A 161 6.71 -16.00 16.59
CA ASP A 161 7.59 -14.83 16.50
C ASP A 161 7.47 -14.08 15.16
N LYS A 162 6.64 -14.58 14.22
CA LYS A 162 6.55 -14.10 12.84
C LYS A 162 5.22 -13.49 12.48
N CYS A 163 4.16 -13.80 13.24
CA CYS A 163 2.81 -13.32 13.03
C CYS A 163 2.00 -13.39 14.35
N GLU A 164 0.91 -12.62 14.40
CA GLU A 164 -0.07 -12.74 15.47
C GLU A 164 -0.95 -13.97 15.24
N ILE A 165 -1.27 -14.69 16.33
CA ILE A 165 -2.14 -15.87 16.28
C ILE A 165 -3.21 -15.76 17.34
N LEU A 166 -4.47 -15.80 16.92
CA LEU A 166 -5.65 -15.65 17.76
C LEU A 166 -6.52 -16.90 17.63
N PHE A 167 -6.70 -17.64 18.74
CA PHE A 167 -7.78 -18.61 18.84
C PHE A 167 -9.04 -17.90 19.29
N VAL A 168 -10.16 -18.15 18.63
CA VAL A 168 -11.45 -17.56 19.00
C VAL A 168 -12.41 -18.68 19.33
N ASP A 169 -12.67 -18.86 20.61
CA ASP A 169 -13.54 -19.90 21.12
C ASP A 169 -15.02 -19.52 21.07
N GLY A 170 -15.84 -20.39 20.52
CA GLY A 170 -17.30 -20.24 20.44
C GLY A 170 -18.07 -20.88 21.59
N GLY A 171 -17.41 -21.02 22.76
CA GLY A 171 -18.00 -21.65 23.97
C GLY A 171 -17.82 -23.15 24.00
N SER A 172 -16.60 -23.65 23.80
CA SER A 172 -16.26 -25.08 23.88
C SER A 172 -16.58 -25.66 25.25
N LYS A 173 -17.09 -26.90 25.25
CA LYS A 173 -17.50 -27.65 26.46
C LYS A 173 -16.61 -28.88 26.72
N ASP A 174 -15.70 -29.19 25.80
CA ASP A 174 -14.73 -30.24 25.89
C ASP A 174 -13.38 -29.75 26.45
N ARG A 175 -12.31 -30.51 26.30
CA ARG A 175 -10.98 -30.12 26.76
C ARG A 175 -10.21 -29.16 25.83
N THR A 176 -10.85 -28.65 24.77
CA THR A 176 -10.18 -27.76 23.78
C THR A 176 -9.40 -26.66 24.47
N LEU A 177 -10.05 -25.85 25.30
CA LEU A 177 -9.42 -24.69 25.95
C LEU A 177 -8.26 -25.09 26.89
N SER A 178 -8.40 -26.16 27.62
CA SER A 178 -7.35 -26.66 28.55
C SER A 178 -6.12 -27.20 27.82
N MET A 179 -6.24 -27.48 26.51
CA MET A 179 -5.16 -28.03 25.69
C MET A 179 -4.44 -26.93 24.87
N ILE A 180 -4.90 -25.69 24.93
CA ILE A 180 -4.23 -24.58 24.24
C ILE A 180 -3.01 -24.12 25.04
N ASP A 181 -1.87 -24.04 24.38
CA ASP A 181 -0.63 -23.54 24.97
C ASP A 181 -0.78 -22.05 25.36
N SER A 182 -0.32 -21.69 26.54
CA SER A 182 -0.45 -20.35 27.13
C SER A 182 0.22 -19.22 26.33
N ARG A 183 1.07 -19.54 25.37
CA ARG A 183 1.67 -18.57 24.45
C ARG A 183 0.70 -18.02 23.41
N PHE A 184 -0.42 -18.71 23.18
CA PHE A 184 -1.44 -18.23 22.25
C PHE A 184 -2.46 -17.36 22.96
N ARG A 185 -2.87 -16.30 22.27
CA ARG A 185 -4.00 -15.45 22.71
C ARG A 185 -5.31 -16.15 22.39
N VAL A 186 -6.18 -16.29 23.39
CA VAL A 186 -7.52 -16.85 23.24
C VAL A 186 -8.56 -15.76 23.48
N LEU A 187 -9.53 -15.66 22.57
CA LEU A 187 -10.70 -14.81 22.67
C LEU A 187 -11.94 -15.67 22.83
N HIS A 188 -12.96 -15.13 23.49
CA HIS A 188 -14.26 -15.80 23.66
C HIS A 188 -15.33 -15.03 22.93
N SER A 189 -16.12 -15.73 22.12
CA SER A 189 -17.24 -15.17 21.36
C SER A 189 -18.52 -15.99 21.58
N GLU A 190 -19.62 -15.46 21.15
CA GLU A 190 -20.82 -16.26 20.94
C GLU A 190 -20.55 -17.37 19.92
N LYS A 191 -21.27 -18.50 20.08
CA LYS A 191 -21.21 -19.61 19.15
C LYS A 191 -21.58 -19.17 17.74
N GLY A 192 -20.78 -19.56 16.79
CA GLY A 192 -20.99 -19.32 15.38
C GLY A 192 -19.72 -18.85 14.70
N ARG A 193 -19.32 -19.56 13.63
CA ARG A 193 -18.08 -19.31 12.89
C ARG A 193 -17.93 -17.84 12.47
N ALA A 194 -19.02 -17.22 11.99
CA ALA A 194 -19.01 -15.81 11.58
C ALA A 194 -18.72 -14.89 12.78
N ASN A 195 -19.34 -15.12 13.93
CA ASN A 195 -19.09 -14.32 15.15
C ASN A 195 -17.63 -14.43 15.60
N GLN A 196 -17.09 -15.64 15.60
CA GLN A 196 -15.70 -15.92 15.97
C GLN A 196 -14.72 -15.23 15.01
N MET A 197 -14.94 -15.35 13.68
CA MET A 197 -14.10 -14.71 12.67
C MET A 197 -14.16 -13.19 12.76
N ASN A 198 -15.34 -12.61 12.93
CA ASN A 198 -15.53 -11.16 13.05
C ASN A 198 -14.87 -10.61 14.32
N LEU A 199 -15.01 -11.31 15.46
CA LEU A 199 -14.33 -10.93 16.70
C LEU A 199 -12.81 -10.98 16.52
N GLY A 200 -12.29 -12.09 15.96
CA GLY A 200 -10.87 -12.23 15.69
C GLY A 200 -10.34 -11.14 14.76
N ALA A 201 -11.07 -10.79 13.72
CA ALA A 201 -10.73 -9.70 12.82
C ALA A 201 -10.67 -8.34 13.53
N LYS A 202 -11.65 -8.05 14.38
CA LYS A 202 -11.73 -6.80 15.16
C LYS A 202 -10.58 -6.66 16.15
N GLU A 203 -10.21 -7.73 16.81
CA GLU A 203 -9.20 -7.77 17.88
C GLU A 203 -7.77 -7.99 17.37
N SER A 204 -7.59 -8.22 16.07
CA SER A 204 -6.29 -8.44 15.45
C SER A 204 -5.57 -7.14 15.15
N SER A 205 -4.23 -7.20 15.09
CA SER A 205 -3.35 -6.07 14.80
C SER A 205 -2.66 -6.16 13.42
N GLY A 206 -2.96 -7.21 12.65
CA GLY A 206 -2.32 -7.48 11.36
C GLY A 206 -2.89 -6.67 10.22
N ASP A 207 -2.04 -6.34 9.25
CA ASP A 207 -2.44 -5.71 7.99
C ASP A 207 -3.13 -6.74 7.05
N ILE A 208 -2.86 -8.04 7.25
CA ILE A 208 -3.45 -9.16 6.52
C ILE A 208 -4.10 -10.10 7.53
N LEU A 209 -5.37 -10.42 7.30
CA LEU A 209 -6.12 -11.38 8.10
C LEU A 209 -6.13 -12.73 7.37
N PHE A 210 -5.64 -13.75 8.04
CA PHE A 210 -5.68 -15.12 7.54
C PHE A 210 -6.59 -15.98 8.44
N PHE A 211 -7.73 -16.39 7.92
CA PHE A 211 -8.67 -17.27 8.63
C PHE A 211 -8.29 -18.72 8.36
N LEU A 212 -7.97 -19.45 9.43
CA LEU A 212 -7.52 -20.82 9.37
C LEU A 212 -8.49 -21.73 10.13
N HIS A 213 -8.93 -22.80 9.50
CA HIS A 213 -9.74 -23.81 10.17
C HIS A 213 -8.87 -24.72 11.07
N SER A 214 -9.46 -25.19 12.17
CA SER A 214 -8.78 -26.03 13.19
C SER A 214 -8.31 -27.38 12.67
N ASP A 215 -8.92 -27.88 11.62
CA ASP A 215 -8.65 -29.16 10.96
C ASP A 215 -7.75 -29.04 9.72
N SER A 216 -7.24 -27.83 9.44
CA SER A 216 -6.43 -27.58 8.24
C SER A 216 -4.94 -27.83 8.49
N GLU A 217 -4.25 -28.24 7.43
CA GLU A 217 -2.80 -28.28 7.38
C GLU A 217 -2.24 -27.10 6.57
N LEU A 218 -1.21 -26.46 7.12
CA LEU A 218 -0.54 -25.33 6.48
C LEU A 218 0.51 -25.82 5.49
N PRO A 219 0.72 -25.11 4.36
CA PRO A 219 1.83 -25.36 3.47
C PRO A 219 3.17 -25.06 4.15
N LYS A 220 4.27 -25.46 3.54
CA LYS A 220 5.62 -25.34 4.13
C LYS A 220 6.02 -23.90 4.47
N HIS A 221 5.56 -22.91 3.69
CA HIS A 221 5.91 -21.49 3.84
C HIS A 221 4.69 -20.58 3.79
N PRO A 222 3.69 -20.76 4.68
CA PRO A 222 2.38 -20.11 4.54
C PRO A 222 2.47 -18.59 4.56
N LEU A 223 3.26 -18.00 5.46
CA LEU A 223 3.38 -16.54 5.56
C LEU A 223 4.06 -15.89 4.34
N ALA A 224 4.96 -16.62 3.69
CA ALA A 224 5.61 -16.13 2.47
C ALA A 224 4.64 -16.15 1.27
N GLU A 225 3.86 -17.22 1.15
CA GLU A 225 2.83 -17.37 0.12
C GLU A 225 1.73 -16.33 0.28
N ILE A 226 1.22 -16.12 1.50
CA ILE A 226 0.23 -15.08 1.79
C ILE A 226 0.76 -13.71 1.37
N ARG A 227 1.97 -13.33 1.84
CA ARG A 227 2.55 -12.03 1.47
C ARG A 227 2.80 -11.89 -0.03
N TYR A 228 3.13 -12.96 -0.72
CA TYR A 228 3.34 -12.94 -2.16
C TYR A 228 2.03 -12.61 -2.91
N VAL A 229 0.95 -13.32 -2.60
CA VAL A 229 -0.37 -13.12 -3.23
C VAL A 229 -0.96 -11.75 -2.87
N MET A 230 -0.90 -11.38 -1.59
CA MET A 230 -1.49 -10.12 -1.09
C MET A 230 -0.75 -8.85 -1.52
N LYS A 231 0.34 -8.95 -2.27
CA LYS A 231 0.96 -7.77 -2.92
C LYS A 231 0.06 -7.16 -3.99
N ASP A 232 -0.65 -8.01 -4.70
CA ASP A 232 -1.39 -7.63 -5.92
C ASP A 232 -2.89 -7.91 -5.82
N HIS A 233 -3.34 -8.56 -4.73
CA HIS A 233 -4.72 -8.94 -4.51
C HIS A 233 -5.22 -8.49 -3.14
N LEU A 234 -6.49 -8.07 -3.07
CA LEU A 234 -7.17 -7.68 -1.83
C LEU A 234 -7.68 -8.87 -1.03
N ALA A 235 -7.88 -10.01 -1.68
CA ALA A 235 -8.32 -11.26 -1.07
C ALA A 235 -7.75 -12.45 -1.83
N GLY A 236 -7.64 -13.57 -1.16
CA GLY A 236 -7.16 -14.82 -1.74
C GLY A 236 -7.52 -16.01 -0.87
N CYS A 237 -7.32 -17.21 -1.38
CA CYS A 237 -7.47 -18.44 -0.61
C CYS A 237 -6.42 -19.46 -1.04
N PHE A 238 -6.10 -20.36 -0.13
CA PHE A 238 -5.27 -21.51 -0.48
C PHE A 238 -6.10 -22.54 -1.24
N GLY A 239 -5.46 -23.22 -2.20
CA GLY A 239 -6.04 -24.40 -2.83
C GLY A 239 -6.27 -25.51 -1.81
N ILE A 240 -7.37 -26.24 -1.95
CA ILE A 240 -7.73 -27.33 -1.05
C ILE A 240 -7.06 -28.62 -1.54
N ALA A 241 -6.35 -29.32 -0.64
CA ALA A 241 -5.83 -30.66 -0.85
C ALA A 241 -6.42 -31.60 0.21
N PHE A 242 -6.80 -32.81 -0.19
CA PHE A 242 -7.30 -33.82 0.71
C PHE A 242 -6.30 -34.98 0.79
N HIS A 243 -6.06 -35.50 2.00
CA HIS A 243 -5.25 -36.70 2.24
C HIS A 243 -6.00 -38.00 1.91
N SER A 244 -6.70 -38.00 0.77
CA SER A 244 -7.47 -39.17 0.32
C SER A 244 -7.21 -39.45 -1.14
N LYS A 245 -6.99 -40.73 -1.47
CA LYS A 245 -6.87 -41.23 -2.85
C LYS A 245 -8.25 -41.56 -3.47
N HIS A 246 -9.34 -41.33 -2.75
CA HIS A 246 -10.68 -41.64 -3.24
C HIS A 246 -11.07 -40.72 -4.38
N PHE A 247 -11.60 -41.28 -5.47
CA PHE A 247 -11.97 -40.55 -6.68
C PHE A 247 -12.89 -39.34 -6.41
N PHE A 248 -13.87 -39.50 -5.54
CA PHE A 248 -14.77 -38.42 -5.14
C PHE A 248 -14.03 -37.22 -4.50
N MET A 249 -13.06 -37.49 -3.65
CA MET A 249 -12.26 -36.41 -3.01
C MET A 249 -11.33 -35.73 -4.03
N TRP A 250 -10.85 -36.48 -5.03
CA TRP A 250 -10.10 -35.89 -6.14
C TRP A 250 -10.97 -34.93 -6.96
N THR A 251 -12.21 -35.32 -7.31
CA THR A 251 -13.15 -34.44 -8.02
C THR A 251 -13.49 -33.20 -7.23
N CYS A 252 -13.74 -33.29 -5.91
CA CYS A 252 -13.97 -32.16 -5.03
C CYS A 252 -12.79 -31.20 -5.03
N ARG A 253 -11.56 -31.69 -4.99
CA ARG A 253 -10.34 -30.89 -5.07
C ARG A 253 -10.25 -30.13 -6.39
N VAL A 254 -10.48 -30.79 -7.51
CA VAL A 254 -10.42 -30.18 -8.84
C VAL A 254 -11.48 -29.06 -8.97
N ILE A 255 -12.72 -29.33 -8.59
CA ILE A 255 -13.81 -28.36 -8.67
C ILE A 255 -13.56 -27.16 -7.76
N SER A 256 -13.12 -27.39 -6.52
CA SER A 256 -12.82 -26.29 -5.57
C SER A 256 -11.69 -25.41 -6.08
N ASN A 257 -10.61 -26.01 -6.56
CA ASN A 257 -9.45 -25.25 -7.04
C ASN A 257 -9.68 -24.56 -8.40
N HIS A 258 -10.66 -25.02 -9.18
CA HIS A 258 -11.00 -24.38 -10.46
C HIS A 258 -11.83 -23.09 -10.28
N ARG A 259 -12.56 -22.95 -9.16
CA ARG A 259 -13.33 -21.74 -8.80
C ARG A 259 -12.49 -20.60 -8.25
N ILE A 260 -11.19 -20.83 -8.03
CA ILE A 260 -10.26 -19.89 -7.36
C ILE A 260 -9.39 -19.13 -8.38
N LYS A 261 -9.54 -19.39 -9.67
CA LYS A 261 -8.77 -18.72 -10.74
C LYS A 261 -9.46 -17.49 -11.27
#